data_270c262f0b738564d4b807298f330fe7
#
_entry.id   270c262f0b738564d4b807298f330fe7
#
_cell.length_a   1.000
_cell.length_b   1.000
_cell.length_c   1.000
_cell.angle_alpha   90.00
_cell.angle_beta   90.00
_cell.angle_gamma   90.00
#
_symmetry.space_group_name_H-M   'P 1'
#
loop_
_entity.id
_entity.type
_entity.pdbx_description
1 polymer ?
#
loop_
_entity_poly.entity_id
_entity_poly.type
_entity_poly.pdbx_seq_one_letter_code
_entity_poly.pdbx_strand_id
1 'polypeptide(L)'
;MDKNMLINDVVYEMAPNLTREQLDRLKITLLVKMQDCEISEMQYLPVVWTHDNDWIINRFKIDSIAKGTAESTLDQYIIAVRNLFRETGRHYREITGQDVTDYLAVKQYRDKISVNYKVTLRKYFSSFFGWAFRKHHIDNNIMDDVDSMKSIQKKKDCLSDDEVEAIRESEMSAKERAIFELMMATGLRVSEIVLLNVSDLDLEHKRINVFGQKTQQYRTGMLTIKAVRAIRAYLKVRKGESQALFVSDRSPYERIHKASVEMIAKRIAARVGITRISTTVHVYRKTFVTSLYRKTKNILMVSKLAGHSQTDTTVKYYLIDDLDDMQHTYNLANG
;
A
#
# COMPACT_ATOMS: atom_id res chain seq x y z
N MET A 1 37.55 -29.46 16.45
CA MET A 1 37.96 -28.27 17.22
C MET A 1 37.49 -28.44 18.66
N ASP A 2 38.37 -28.28 19.66
CA ASP A 2 37.97 -28.44 21.05
C ASP A 2 37.10 -27.23 21.49
N LYS A 3 36.09 -27.50 22.31
CA LYS A 3 35.18 -26.52 22.88
C LYS A 3 35.90 -25.34 23.57
N ASN A 4 36.96 -25.68 24.31
CA ASN A 4 37.74 -24.66 24.99
C ASN A 4 38.53 -23.78 24.00
N MET A 5 38.94 -24.35 22.87
CA MET A 5 39.63 -23.62 21.81
C MET A 5 38.67 -22.58 21.17
N LEU A 6 37.44 -22.97 20.85
CA LEU A 6 36.43 -22.07 20.32
C LEU A 6 36.10 -20.93 21.29
N ILE A 7 35.93 -21.24 22.60
CA ILE A 7 35.66 -20.22 23.62
C ILE A 7 36.82 -19.22 23.73
N ASN A 8 38.06 -19.73 23.69
CA ASN A 8 39.24 -18.84 23.75
C ASN A 8 39.35 -17.96 22.49
N ASP A 9 39.06 -18.50 21.30
CA ASP A 9 39.06 -17.72 20.06
C ASP A 9 38.01 -16.56 20.11
N VAL A 10 36.79 -16.86 20.56
CA VAL A 10 35.75 -15.84 20.73
C VAL A 10 36.19 -14.76 21.74
N VAL A 11 36.79 -15.16 22.86
CA VAL A 11 37.29 -14.22 23.87
C VAL A 11 38.45 -13.37 23.31
N TYR A 12 39.31 -13.97 22.51
CA TYR A 12 40.42 -13.29 21.86
C TYR A 12 39.94 -12.26 20.82
N GLU A 13 38.99 -12.62 19.97
CA GLU A 13 38.43 -11.71 18.98
C GLU A 13 37.67 -10.53 19.62
N MET A 14 37.06 -10.73 20.81
CA MET A 14 36.33 -9.70 21.51
C MET A 14 37.26 -8.81 22.39
N ALA A 15 38.50 -9.19 22.60
CA ALA A 15 39.45 -8.49 23.43
C ALA A 15 39.68 -7.01 23.06
N PRO A 16 39.68 -6.59 21.77
CA PRO A 16 39.81 -5.17 21.43
C PRO A 16 38.64 -4.30 21.85
N ASN A 17 37.45 -4.92 22.06
CA ASN A 17 36.19 -4.19 22.27
C ASN A 17 35.61 -4.28 23.69
N LEU A 18 36.21 -5.08 24.57
CA LEU A 18 35.70 -5.37 25.91
C LEU A 18 36.81 -5.13 26.98
N THR A 19 36.38 -4.69 28.18
CA THR A 19 37.26 -4.62 29.34
C THR A 19 37.60 -6.02 29.84
N ARG A 20 38.68 -6.14 30.59
CA ARG A 20 39.14 -7.40 31.18
C ARG A 20 38.05 -8.09 32.01
N GLU A 21 37.29 -7.34 32.80
CA GLU A 21 36.18 -7.86 33.60
C GLU A 21 35.02 -8.39 32.70
N GLN A 22 34.75 -7.68 31.62
CA GLN A 22 33.74 -8.12 30.64
C GLN A 22 34.15 -9.39 29.88
N LEU A 23 35.45 -9.52 29.55
CA LEU A 23 36.01 -10.72 28.92
C LEU A 23 35.96 -11.92 29.86
N ASP A 24 36.29 -11.77 31.13
CA ASP A 24 36.17 -12.85 32.11
C ASP A 24 34.73 -13.27 32.29
N ARG A 25 33.79 -12.36 32.32
CA ARG A 25 32.35 -12.61 32.39
C ARG A 25 31.83 -13.33 31.13
N LEU A 26 32.28 -12.90 29.93
CA LEU A 26 31.97 -13.53 28.70
C LEU A 26 32.46 -14.98 28.67
N LYS A 27 33.70 -15.21 29.07
CA LYS A 27 34.33 -16.55 29.12
C LYS A 27 33.53 -17.48 30.05
N ILE A 28 33.22 -17.03 31.27
CA ILE A 28 32.42 -17.82 32.23
C ILE A 28 31.04 -18.12 31.67
N THR A 29 30.41 -17.13 31.05
CA THR A 29 29.07 -17.30 30.45
C THR A 29 29.10 -18.34 29.33
N LEU A 30 30.08 -18.30 28.44
CA LEU A 30 30.25 -19.28 27.35
C LEU A 30 30.52 -20.69 27.91
N LEU A 31 31.38 -20.83 28.92
CA LEU A 31 31.65 -22.09 29.58
C LEU A 31 30.39 -22.71 30.19
N VAL A 32 29.58 -21.92 30.89
CA VAL A 32 28.33 -22.39 31.52
C VAL A 32 27.29 -22.74 30.46
N LYS A 33 27.09 -21.89 29.46
CA LYS A 33 26.05 -22.10 28.43
C LYS A 33 26.37 -23.26 27.49
N MET A 34 27.66 -23.53 27.29
CA MET A 34 28.11 -24.61 26.42
C MET A 34 28.48 -25.88 27.20
N GLN A 35 28.17 -25.95 28.52
CA GLN A 35 28.57 -27.07 29.37
C GLN A 35 28.14 -28.42 28.79
N ASP A 36 26.91 -28.50 28.31
CA ASP A 36 26.30 -29.74 27.77
C ASP A 36 26.36 -29.81 26.22
N CYS A 37 27.14 -28.94 25.55
CA CYS A 37 27.34 -28.98 24.11
C CYS A 37 28.56 -29.81 23.76
N GLU A 38 28.44 -30.78 22.86
CA GLU A 38 29.54 -31.43 22.17
C GLU A 38 29.81 -30.68 20.85
N ILE A 39 31.03 -30.21 20.67
CA ILE A 39 31.49 -29.62 19.40
C ILE A 39 32.19 -30.71 18.61
N SER A 40 31.51 -31.27 17.61
CA SER A 40 32.10 -32.15 16.63
C SER A 40 32.49 -31.35 15.36
N GLU A 41 33.60 -31.73 14.74
CA GLU A 41 33.84 -31.27 13.35
C GLU A 41 32.73 -31.80 12.48
N MET A 42 32.06 -30.87 11.78
CA MET A 42 31.00 -31.22 10.85
C MET A 42 31.64 -32.03 9.73
N GLN A 43 31.55 -33.36 9.80
CA GLN A 43 31.68 -34.14 8.57
C GLN A 43 30.67 -33.59 7.60
N TYR A 44 31.10 -33.23 6.40
CA TYR A 44 30.25 -32.85 5.28
C TYR A 44 29.37 -34.06 4.89
N LEU A 45 28.43 -34.40 5.74
CA LEU A 45 27.20 -35.01 5.27
C LEU A 45 26.54 -33.91 4.41
N PRO A 46 26.01 -34.25 3.22
CA PRO A 46 25.23 -33.27 2.49
C PRO A 46 24.19 -32.74 3.48
N VAL A 47 24.41 -31.50 3.92
CA VAL A 47 23.48 -30.83 4.80
C VAL A 47 22.22 -30.75 3.97
N VAL A 48 21.24 -31.58 4.25
CA VAL A 48 19.87 -31.35 3.85
C VAL A 48 19.50 -30.11 4.64
N TRP A 49 19.84 -28.94 4.07
CA TRP A 49 19.34 -27.67 4.55
C TRP A 49 17.83 -27.76 4.45
N THR A 50 17.17 -28.21 5.50
CA THR A 50 15.73 -28.05 5.66
C THR A 50 15.49 -26.56 5.90
N HIS A 51 15.73 -25.77 4.87
CA HIS A 51 15.27 -24.39 4.86
C HIS A 51 13.75 -24.46 4.93
N ASP A 52 13.19 -24.15 6.09
CA ASP A 52 11.78 -24.11 6.31
C ASP A 52 11.10 -22.99 5.49
N ASN A 53 9.79 -22.97 5.55
CA ASN A 53 9.00 -21.97 4.84
C ASN A 53 9.27 -20.53 5.31
N ASP A 54 9.71 -20.33 6.55
CA ASP A 54 10.08 -19.00 7.05
C ASP A 54 11.43 -18.53 6.50
N TRP A 55 12.39 -19.44 6.32
CA TRP A 55 13.66 -19.10 5.70
C TRP A 55 13.47 -18.57 4.27
N ILE A 56 12.71 -19.28 3.43
CA ILE A 56 12.51 -18.86 2.03
C ILE A 56 11.71 -17.53 1.94
N ILE A 57 10.77 -17.31 2.84
CA ILE A 57 10.04 -16.03 2.95
C ILE A 57 10.99 -14.89 3.33
N ASN A 58 11.87 -15.11 4.31
CA ASN A 58 12.86 -14.11 4.72
C ASN A 58 13.85 -13.80 3.60
N ARG A 59 14.27 -14.81 2.86
CA ARG A 59 15.15 -14.62 1.70
C ARG A 59 14.48 -13.82 0.59
N PHE A 60 13.22 -14.13 0.29
CA PHE A 60 12.40 -13.33 -0.64
C PHE A 60 12.25 -11.87 -0.18
N LYS A 61 12.06 -11.67 1.13
CA LYS A 61 11.96 -10.33 1.73
C LYS A 61 13.24 -9.51 1.48
N ILE A 62 14.40 -10.08 1.80
CA ILE A 62 15.70 -9.42 1.61
C ILE A 62 15.93 -9.04 0.15
N ASP A 63 15.75 -9.98 -0.77
CA ASP A 63 15.95 -9.76 -2.20
C ASP A 63 14.95 -8.73 -2.78
N SER A 64 13.73 -8.69 -2.25
CA SER A 64 12.70 -7.73 -2.68
C SER A 64 12.99 -6.32 -2.18
N ILE A 65 13.50 -6.17 -0.96
CA ILE A 65 13.97 -4.88 -0.40
C ILE A 65 15.14 -4.36 -1.24
N ALA A 66 16.11 -5.22 -1.56
CA ALA A 66 17.26 -4.86 -2.40
C ALA A 66 16.85 -4.37 -3.81
N LYS A 67 15.69 -4.81 -4.32
CA LYS A 67 15.10 -4.33 -5.59
C LYS A 67 14.25 -3.07 -5.44
N GLY A 68 14.12 -2.50 -4.25
CA GLY A 68 13.30 -1.33 -3.98
C GLY A 68 11.79 -1.60 -3.94
N THR A 69 11.37 -2.84 -3.67
CA THR A 69 9.95 -3.15 -3.50
C THR A 69 9.40 -2.40 -2.27
N ALA A 70 8.30 -1.69 -2.44
CA ALA A 70 7.66 -0.98 -1.34
C ALA A 70 7.24 -1.95 -0.21
N GLU A 71 7.54 -1.60 1.03
CA GLU A 71 7.30 -2.42 2.22
C GLU A 71 5.85 -2.93 2.31
N SER A 72 4.87 -2.03 2.11
CA SER A 72 3.45 -2.38 2.13
C SER A 72 3.04 -3.39 1.05
N THR A 73 3.72 -3.40 -0.09
CA THR A 73 3.51 -4.39 -1.16
C THR A 73 4.12 -5.73 -0.76
N LEU A 74 5.32 -5.68 -0.20
CA LEU A 74 6.04 -6.86 0.25
C LEU A 74 5.29 -7.58 1.38
N ASP A 75 4.73 -6.84 2.33
CA ASP A 75 3.89 -7.40 3.40
C ASP A 75 2.69 -8.18 2.85
N GLN A 76 2.03 -7.65 1.82
CA GLN A 76 0.91 -8.36 1.19
C GLN A 76 1.36 -9.67 0.52
N TYR A 77 2.52 -9.67 -0.13
CA TYR A 77 3.08 -10.89 -0.71
C TYR A 77 3.39 -11.93 0.36
N ILE A 78 4.07 -11.51 1.44
CA ILE A 78 4.46 -12.37 2.55
C ILE A 78 3.23 -12.98 3.24
N ILE A 79 2.21 -12.15 3.54
CA ILE A 79 0.96 -12.62 4.15
C ILE A 79 0.29 -13.67 3.25
N ALA A 80 0.20 -13.43 1.95
CA ALA A 80 -0.42 -14.36 1.01
C ALA A 80 0.33 -15.70 0.96
N VAL A 81 1.66 -15.66 0.85
CA VAL A 81 2.52 -16.85 0.79
C VAL A 81 2.47 -17.65 2.10
N ARG A 82 2.56 -16.97 3.25
CA ARG A 82 2.42 -17.63 4.56
C ARG A 82 1.06 -18.33 4.71
N ASN A 83 0.00 -17.69 4.26
CA ASN A 83 -1.33 -18.29 4.30
C ASN A 83 -1.43 -19.52 3.40
N LEU A 84 -0.83 -19.51 2.21
CA LEU A 84 -0.75 -20.68 1.33
C LEU A 84 -0.03 -21.83 2.04
N PHE A 85 1.18 -21.60 2.55
CA PHE A 85 1.95 -22.64 3.25
C PHE A 85 1.24 -23.20 4.47
N ARG A 86 0.60 -22.33 5.27
CA ARG A 86 -0.16 -22.75 6.46
C ARG A 86 -1.37 -23.60 6.10
N GLU A 87 -2.11 -23.24 5.05
CA GLU A 87 -3.33 -23.97 4.69
C GLU A 87 -3.04 -25.27 3.93
N THR A 88 -1.94 -25.35 3.18
CA THR A 88 -1.52 -26.60 2.54
C THR A 88 -0.74 -27.52 3.47
N GLY A 89 -0.13 -26.99 4.53
CA GLY A 89 0.76 -27.74 5.43
C GLY A 89 2.04 -28.27 4.75
N ARG A 90 2.35 -27.80 3.53
CA ARG A 90 3.47 -28.29 2.72
C ARG A 90 4.71 -27.40 2.81
N HIS A 91 5.85 -28.02 2.62
CA HIS A 91 7.11 -27.32 2.41
C HIS A 91 7.12 -26.61 1.04
N TYR A 92 7.77 -25.45 0.93
CA TYR A 92 7.75 -24.63 -0.30
C TYR A 92 8.21 -25.38 -1.57
N ARG A 93 9.07 -26.40 -1.44
CA ARG A 93 9.53 -27.23 -2.56
C ARG A 93 8.52 -28.30 -2.99
N GLU A 94 7.57 -28.62 -2.13
CA GLU A 94 6.51 -29.62 -2.36
C GLU A 94 5.22 -29.01 -2.88
N ILE A 95 5.12 -27.67 -2.87
CA ILE A 95 3.96 -26.96 -3.43
C ILE A 95 3.94 -27.15 -4.94
N THR A 96 2.79 -27.53 -5.44
CA THR A 96 2.51 -27.72 -6.87
C THR A 96 1.57 -26.62 -7.40
N GLY A 97 1.47 -26.49 -8.73
CA GLY A 97 0.47 -25.62 -9.36
C GLY A 97 -0.96 -26.00 -9.00
N GLN A 98 -1.23 -27.31 -8.78
CA GLN A 98 -2.54 -27.79 -8.32
C GLN A 98 -2.86 -27.30 -6.90
N ASP A 99 -1.91 -27.32 -5.98
CA ASP A 99 -2.11 -26.81 -4.61
C ASP A 99 -2.49 -25.31 -4.61
N VAL A 100 -1.85 -24.52 -5.47
CA VAL A 100 -2.19 -23.10 -5.64
C VAL A 100 -3.60 -22.93 -6.21
N THR A 101 -3.98 -23.74 -7.19
CA THR A 101 -5.30 -23.73 -7.82
C THR A 101 -6.38 -24.07 -6.81
N ASP A 102 -6.19 -25.15 -6.04
CA ASP A 102 -7.11 -25.62 -5.01
C ASP A 102 -7.24 -24.59 -3.87
N TYR A 103 -6.13 -24.04 -3.41
CA TYR A 103 -6.14 -22.95 -2.41
C TYR A 103 -7.00 -21.76 -2.88
N LEU A 104 -6.81 -21.32 -4.12
CA LEU A 104 -7.56 -20.19 -4.68
C LEU A 104 -9.06 -20.51 -4.85
N ALA A 105 -9.39 -21.77 -5.20
CA ALA A 105 -10.77 -22.22 -5.30
C ALA A 105 -11.44 -22.29 -3.91
N VAL A 106 -10.77 -22.89 -2.94
CA VAL A 106 -11.25 -23.00 -1.55
C VAL A 106 -11.46 -21.60 -0.95
N LYS A 107 -10.50 -20.68 -1.13
CA LYS A 107 -10.64 -19.30 -0.68
C LYS A 107 -11.85 -18.60 -1.28
N GLN A 108 -12.11 -18.82 -2.55
CA GLN A 108 -13.28 -18.23 -3.21
C GLN A 108 -14.58 -18.82 -2.68
N TYR A 109 -14.64 -20.13 -2.48
CA TYR A 109 -15.85 -20.82 -2.01
C TYR A 109 -16.11 -20.58 -0.51
N ARG A 110 -15.12 -20.81 0.35
CA ARG A 110 -15.22 -20.72 1.82
C ARG A 110 -15.29 -19.27 2.30
N ASP A 111 -14.30 -18.45 1.87
CA ASP A 111 -14.11 -17.11 2.40
C ASP A 111 -14.83 -16.04 1.56
N LYS A 112 -15.54 -16.45 0.50
CA LYS A 112 -16.34 -15.59 -0.42
C LYS A 112 -15.52 -14.42 -0.99
N ILE A 113 -14.21 -14.64 -1.21
CA ILE A 113 -13.36 -13.61 -1.80
C ILE A 113 -13.81 -13.27 -3.23
N SER A 114 -13.63 -12.01 -3.62
CA SER A 114 -13.96 -11.58 -4.97
C SER A 114 -13.00 -12.19 -6.02
N VAL A 115 -13.47 -12.35 -7.25
CA VAL A 115 -12.63 -12.81 -8.38
C VAL A 115 -11.40 -11.89 -8.54
N ASN A 116 -11.54 -10.58 -8.37
CA ASN A 116 -10.42 -9.65 -8.47
C ASN A 116 -9.38 -9.84 -7.36
N TYR A 117 -9.80 -10.21 -6.14
CA TYR A 117 -8.86 -10.54 -5.07
C TYR A 117 -8.17 -11.89 -5.33
N LYS A 118 -8.88 -12.87 -5.87
CA LYS A 118 -8.29 -14.13 -6.34
C LYS A 118 -7.20 -13.90 -7.39
N VAL A 119 -7.46 -13.03 -8.39
CA VAL A 119 -6.45 -12.61 -9.38
C VAL A 119 -5.25 -11.92 -8.71
N THR A 120 -5.48 -11.13 -7.66
CA THR A 120 -4.42 -10.46 -6.91
C THR A 120 -3.55 -11.48 -6.16
N LEU A 121 -4.16 -12.46 -5.47
CA LEU A 121 -3.42 -13.55 -4.81
C LEU A 121 -2.56 -14.34 -5.79
N ARG A 122 -3.11 -14.69 -6.96
CA ARG A 122 -2.35 -15.37 -8.02
C ARG A 122 -1.10 -14.56 -8.43
N LYS A 123 -1.23 -13.23 -8.57
CA LYS A 123 -0.09 -12.35 -8.88
C LYS A 123 0.97 -12.37 -7.77
N TYR A 124 0.56 -12.44 -6.51
CA TYR A 124 1.49 -12.53 -5.38
C TYR A 124 2.26 -13.86 -5.41
N PHE A 125 1.57 -14.97 -5.65
CA PHE A 125 2.21 -16.28 -5.82
C PHE A 125 3.14 -16.30 -7.03
N SER A 126 2.70 -15.74 -8.17
CA SER A 126 3.55 -15.65 -9.37
C SER A 126 4.82 -14.82 -9.13
N SER A 127 4.75 -13.76 -8.33
CA SER A 127 5.92 -12.99 -7.94
C SER A 127 6.89 -13.80 -7.08
N PHE A 128 6.37 -14.52 -6.08
CA PHE A 128 7.16 -15.32 -5.15
C PHE A 128 7.77 -16.56 -5.82
N PHE A 129 6.97 -17.42 -6.43
CA PHE A 129 7.46 -18.66 -7.05
C PHE A 129 8.31 -18.39 -8.28
N GLY A 130 7.99 -17.38 -9.08
CA GLY A 130 8.83 -16.94 -10.18
C GLY A 130 10.18 -16.37 -9.70
N TRP A 131 10.25 -15.74 -8.52
CA TRP A 131 11.52 -15.38 -7.90
C TRP A 131 12.25 -16.62 -7.40
N ALA A 132 11.60 -17.54 -6.69
CA ALA A 132 12.18 -18.74 -6.15
C ALA A 132 12.79 -19.62 -7.26
N PHE A 133 12.13 -19.75 -8.40
CA PHE A 133 12.63 -20.45 -9.59
C PHE A 133 13.88 -19.75 -10.15
N ARG A 134 13.82 -18.43 -10.41
CA ARG A 134 14.98 -17.69 -10.94
C ARG A 134 16.20 -17.69 -10.02
N LYS A 135 16.00 -17.93 -8.73
CA LYS A 135 17.07 -18.04 -7.73
C LYS A 135 17.45 -19.49 -7.41
N HIS A 136 16.94 -20.45 -8.18
CA HIS A 136 17.22 -21.88 -8.04
C HIS A 136 16.87 -22.46 -6.65
N HIS A 137 15.85 -21.90 -5.99
CA HIS A 137 15.31 -22.45 -4.76
C HIS A 137 14.30 -23.56 -4.99
N ILE A 138 13.68 -23.59 -6.17
CA ILE A 138 12.81 -24.64 -6.71
C ILE A 138 13.23 -24.98 -8.13
N ASP A 139 12.95 -26.19 -8.58
CA ASP A 139 13.45 -26.73 -9.85
C ASP A 139 12.64 -26.26 -11.06
N ASN A 140 11.38 -25.96 -10.87
CA ASN A 140 10.45 -25.47 -11.92
C ASN A 140 9.56 -24.35 -11.40
N ASN A 141 9.05 -23.51 -12.31
CA ASN A 141 8.11 -22.46 -11.94
C ASN A 141 6.69 -23.04 -11.91
N ILE A 142 6.23 -23.44 -10.74
CA ILE A 142 4.90 -24.04 -10.53
C ILE A 142 3.72 -23.18 -11.00
N MET A 143 3.93 -21.88 -11.22
CA MET A 143 2.89 -20.97 -11.69
C MET A 143 2.59 -21.10 -13.18
N ASP A 144 3.43 -21.83 -13.92
CA ASP A 144 3.19 -22.13 -15.34
C ASP A 144 2.04 -23.13 -15.50
N ASP A 145 1.77 -23.95 -14.46
CA ASP A 145 0.65 -24.88 -14.39
C ASP A 145 -0.65 -24.23 -13.83
N VAL A 146 -0.61 -22.96 -13.45
CA VAL A 146 -1.75 -22.24 -12.88
C VAL A 146 -2.36 -21.32 -13.92
N ASP A 147 -3.60 -21.62 -14.33
CA ASP A 147 -4.32 -20.84 -15.34
C ASP A 147 -4.37 -19.35 -15.06
N SER A 148 -4.27 -18.58 -16.13
CA SER A 148 -4.47 -17.14 -16.05
C SER A 148 -5.96 -16.81 -15.81
N MET A 149 -6.22 -15.87 -14.91
CA MET A 149 -7.59 -15.43 -14.62
C MET A 149 -7.79 -13.98 -15.04
N LYS A 150 -8.90 -13.72 -15.75
CA LYS A 150 -9.28 -12.36 -16.11
C LYS A 150 -9.92 -11.65 -14.92
N SER A 151 -9.50 -10.42 -14.66
CA SER A 151 -10.17 -9.57 -13.67
C SER A 151 -11.51 -9.09 -14.21
N ILE A 152 -12.54 -9.10 -13.37
CA ILE A 152 -13.83 -8.51 -13.71
C ILE A 152 -13.68 -6.99 -13.50
N GLN A 153 -13.84 -6.24 -14.60
CA GLN A 153 -13.90 -4.79 -14.52
C GLN A 153 -15.31 -4.39 -14.04
N LYS A 154 -15.39 -3.95 -12.79
CA LYS A 154 -16.62 -3.34 -12.28
C LYS A 154 -16.58 -1.84 -12.57
N LYS A 155 -17.67 -1.30 -13.11
CA LYS A 155 -17.88 0.16 -13.16
C LYS A 155 -17.72 0.67 -11.73
N LYS A 156 -16.73 1.52 -11.51
CA LYS A 156 -16.54 2.10 -10.18
C LYS A 156 -17.41 3.32 -10.08
N ASP A 157 -18.39 3.31 -9.23
CA ASP A 157 -19.28 4.43 -9.00
C ASP A 157 -18.51 5.66 -8.49
N CYS A 158 -18.97 6.83 -8.88
CA CYS A 158 -18.56 8.13 -8.34
C CYS A 158 -19.80 8.81 -7.75
N LEU A 159 -19.59 9.90 -7.03
CA LEU A 159 -20.69 10.75 -6.55
C LEU A 159 -21.28 11.51 -7.72
N SER A 160 -22.60 11.66 -7.74
CA SER A 160 -23.29 12.60 -8.64
C SER A 160 -23.04 14.05 -8.21
N ASP A 161 -23.33 15.00 -9.09
CA ASP A 161 -23.21 16.42 -8.75
C ASP A 161 -24.18 16.80 -7.61
N ASP A 162 -25.40 16.25 -7.59
CA ASP A 162 -26.37 16.44 -6.51
C ASP A 162 -25.89 15.88 -5.18
N GLU A 163 -25.27 14.68 -5.18
CA GLU A 163 -24.67 14.09 -3.98
C GLU A 163 -23.52 14.95 -3.45
N VAL A 164 -22.71 15.51 -4.32
CA VAL A 164 -21.61 16.42 -3.95
C VAL A 164 -22.15 17.70 -3.33
N GLU A 165 -23.20 18.29 -3.89
CA GLU A 165 -23.83 19.50 -3.33
C GLU A 165 -24.54 19.17 -2.01
N ALA A 166 -25.26 18.07 -1.90
CA ALA A 166 -25.87 17.63 -0.64
C ALA A 166 -24.83 17.49 0.49
N ILE A 167 -23.66 16.86 0.20
CA ILE A 167 -22.55 16.81 1.16
C ILE A 167 -22.07 18.23 1.49
N ARG A 168 -21.95 19.10 0.51
CA ARG A 168 -21.47 20.49 0.68
C ARG A 168 -22.42 21.32 1.55
N GLU A 169 -23.72 21.12 1.44
CA GLU A 169 -24.73 21.79 2.23
C GLU A 169 -24.89 21.23 3.65
N SER A 170 -24.40 19.98 3.86
CA SER A 170 -24.50 19.37 5.18
C SER A 170 -23.65 20.08 6.23
N GLU A 171 -24.02 19.90 7.48
CA GLU A 171 -23.25 20.40 8.62
C GLU A 171 -21.93 19.68 8.74
N MET A 172 -20.83 20.43 8.73
CA MET A 172 -19.46 19.91 8.85
C MET A 172 -18.63 20.78 9.78
N SER A 173 -17.79 20.15 10.59
CA SER A 173 -16.72 20.88 11.29
C SER A 173 -15.79 21.56 10.29
N ALA A 174 -15.04 22.58 10.72
CA ALA A 174 -14.08 23.27 9.86
C ALA A 174 -13.05 22.30 9.26
N LYS A 175 -12.60 21.29 10.03
CA LYS A 175 -11.68 20.24 9.56
C LYS A 175 -12.32 19.37 8.47
N GLU A 176 -13.53 18.87 8.70
CA GLU A 176 -14.26 18.06 7.74
C GLU A 176 -14.47 18.80 6.43
N ARG A 177 -14.89 20.06 6.52
CA ARG A 177 -15.09 20.93 5.35
C ARG A 177 -13.80 21.17 4.59
N ALA A 178 -12.70 21.43 5.28
CA ALA A 178 -11.41 21.63 4.64
C ALA A 178 -10.93 20.37 3.91
N ILE A 179 -11.05 19.20 4.54
CA ILE A 179 -10.70 17.91 3.92
C ILE A 179 -11.60 17.62 2.71
N PHE A 180 -12.92 17.82 2.84
CA PHE A 180 -13.86 17.61 1.75
C PHE A 180 -13.56 18.50 0.53
N GLU A 181 -13.46 19.82 0.73
CA GLU A 181 -13.21 20.74 -0.38
C GLU A 181 -11.82 20.53 -0.99
N LEU A 182 -10.83 20.13 -0.19
CA LEU A 182 -9.51 19.75 -0.69
C LEU A 182 -9.59 18.49 -1.60
N MET A 183 -10.31 17.45 -1.16
CA MET A 183 -10.52 16.24 -1.97
C MET A 183 -11.20 16.57 -3.30
N MET A 184 -12.22 17.40 -3.26
CA MET A 184 -12.99 17.81 -4.45
C MET A 184 -12.24 18.77 -5.37
N ALA A 185 -11.29 19.55 -4.85
CA ALA A 185 -10.49 20.47 -5.66
C ALA A 185 -9.29 19.80 -6.33
N THR A 186 -8.68 18.78 -5.69
CA THR A 186 -7.37 18.27 -6.07
C THR A 186 -7.34 16.79 -6.42
N GLY A 187 -8.33 16.04 -5.97
CA GLY A 187 -8.36 14.57 -6.12
C GLY A 187 -7.17 13.86 -5.46
N LEU A 188 -6.60 14.40 -4.39
CA LEU A 188 -5.44 13.80 -3.70
C LEU A 188 -5.74 12.39 -3.17
N ARG A 189 -4.70 11.56 -3.11
CA ARG A 189 -4.76 10.27 -2.41
C ARG A 189 -4.73 10.47 -0.90
N VAL A 190 -5.30 9.53 -0.14
CA VAL A 190 -5.31 9.62 1.33
C VAL A 190 -3.89 9.80 1.91
N SER A 191 -2.89 9.12 1.36
CA SER A 191 -1.50 9.27 1.79
C SER A 191 -0.94 10.66 1.51
N GLU A 192 -1.35 11.28 0.40
CA GLU A 192 -0.94 12.63 0.03
C GLU A 192 -1.58 13.66 0.98
N ILE A 193 -2.89 13.52 1.27
CA ILE A 193 -3.60 14.40 2.22
C ILE A 193 -2.95 14.38 3.61
N VAL A 194 -2.61 13.18 4.09
CA VAL A 194 -1.98 13.02 5.41
C VAL A 194 -0.60 13.68 5.48
N LEU A 195 0.18 13.62 4.41
CA LEU A 195 1.55 14.15 4.39
C LEU A 195 1.64 15.68 4.22
N LEU A 196 0.55 16.34 3.84
CA LEU A 196 0.56 17.79 3.66
C LEU A 196 0.99 18.53 4.93
N ASN A 197 1.79 19.54 4.73
CA ASN A 197 2.17 20.53 5.74
C ASN A 197 1.48 21.88 5.48
N VAL A 198 1.46 22.74 6.46
CA VAL A 198 0.95 24.11 6.27
C VAL A 198 1.81 24.88 5.27
N SER A 199 3.11 24.62 5.24
CA SER A 199 4.06 25.22 4.30
C SER A 199 3.85 24.82 2.83
N ASP A 200 3.11 23.74 2.57
CA ASP A 200 2.81 23.30 1.21
C ASP A 200 1.71 24.13 0.53
N LEU A 201 1.04 25.01 1.30
CA LEU A 201 -0.07 25.83 0.84
C LEU A 201 0.42 27.17 0.28
N ASP A 202 -0.03 27.48 -0.93
CA ASP A 202 0.00 28.82 -1.52
C ASP A 202 -1.46 29.26 -1.75
N LEU A 203 -2.07 29.81 -0.69
CA LEU A 203 -3.48 30.19 -0.70
C LEU A 203 -3.76 31.48 -1.49
N GLU A 204 -2.75 32.28 -1.80
CA GLU A 204 -2.86 33.49 -2.62
C GLU A 204 -3.01 33.11 -4.09
N HIS A 205 -2.14 32.23 -4.57
CA HIS A 205 -2.19 31.74 -5.93
C HIS A 205 -3.08 30.50 -6.10
N LYS A 206 -3.79 30.06 -5.05
CA LYS A 206 -4.68 28.90 -5.05
C LYS A 206 -3.97 27.61 -5.48
N ARG A 207 -2.79 27.37 -4.93
CA ARG A 207 -1.93 26.22 -5.24
C ARG A 207 -1.59 25.43 -3.99
N ILE A 208 -1.22 24.20 -4.20
CA ILE A 208 -0.71 23.30 -3.15
C ILE A 208 0.39 22.43 -3.72
N ASN A 209 1.51 22.32 -3.02
CA ASN A 209 2.60 21.43 -3.38
C ASN A 209 2.36 20.05 -2.78
N VAL A 210 2.38 19.01 -3.61
CA VAL A 210 2.05 17.65 -3.22
C VAL A 210 3.21 16.72 -3.52
N PHE A 211 3.70 16.04 -2.50
CA PHE A 211 4.69 14.98 -2.69
C PHE A 211 4.00 13.64 -2.96
N GLY A 212 4.24 13.07 -4.11
CA GLY A 212 3.73 11.77 -4.53
C GLY A 212 4.59 10.62 -4.01
N GLN A 213 4.22 9.97 -2.89
CA GLN A 213 4.98 8.85 -2.33
C GLN A 213 5.29 7.73 -3.33
N LYS A 214 4.36 7.44 -4.25
CA LYS A 214 4.54 6.38 -5.26
C LYS A 214 5.47 6.81 -6.40
N THR A 215 5.47 8.08 -6.75
CA THR A 215 6.26 8.63 -7.88
C THR A 215 7.56 9.27 -7.41
N GLN A 216 7.73 9.49 -6.10
CA GLN A 216 8.86 10.22 -5.50
C GLN A 216 9.08 11.62 -6.12
N GLN A 217 7.99 12.26 -6.56
CA GLN A 217 8.04 13.55 -7.25
C GLN A 217 7.05 14.54 -6.64
N TYR A 218 7.41 15.80 -6.63
CA TYR A 218 6.51 16.89 -6.31
C TYR A 218 5.64 17.27 -7.52
N ARG A 219 4.40 17.61 -7.25
CA ARG A 219 3.50 18.22 -8.23
C ARG A 219 2.69 19.35 -7.60
N THR A 220 2.28 20.30 -8.39
CA THR A 220 1.38 21.38 -7.97
C THR A 220 -0.08 20.96 -8.20
N GLY A 221 -0.87 20.97 -7.16
CA GLY A 221 -2.33 20.86 -7.22
C GLY A 221 -2.98 22.24 -7.27
N MET A 222 -4.17 22.36 -7.89
CA MET A 222 -4.92 23.61 -7.98
C MET A 222 -6.07 23.60 -6.95
N LEU A 223 -6.23 24.71 -6.22
CA LEU A 223 -7.28 24.88 -5.25
C LEU A 223 -8.42 25.72 -5.81
N THR A 224 -9.66 25.31 -5.52
CA THR A 224 -10.84 26.14 -5.78
C THR A 224 -10.97 27.23 -4.72
N ILE A 225 -11.74 28.27 -5.02
CA ILE A 225 -12.08 29.32 -4.03
C ILE A 225 -12.74 28.70 -2.79
N LYS A 226 -13.60 27.68 -2.97
CA LYS A 226 -14.26 26.95 -1.88
C LYS A 226 -13.23 26.26 -0.99
N ALA A 227 -12.24 25.57 -1.59
CA ALA A 227 -11.17 24.91 -0.84
C ALA A 227 -10.29 25.91 -0.07
N VAL A 228 -9.90 27.03 -0.69
CA VAL A 228 -9.13 28.08 -0.01
C VAL A 228 -9.88 28.64 1.20
N ARG A 229 -11.18 28.94 1.05
CA ARG A 229 -12.01 29.45 2.16
C ARG A 229 -12.11 28.42 3.30
N ALA A 230 -12.36 27.16 2.96
CA ALA A 230 -12.49 26.08 3.94
C ALA A 230 -11.17 25.83 4.68
N ILE A 231 -10.04 25.82 3.97
CA ILE A 231 -8.71 25.65 4.58
C ILE A 231 -8.39 26.85 5.49
N ARG A 232 -8.64 28.08 5.07
CA ARG A 232 -8.44 29.27 5.91
C ARG A 232 -9.31 29.23 7.19
N ALA A 233 -10.58 28.81 7.08
CA ALA A 233 -11.46 28.63 8.23
C ALA A 233 -10.94 27.56 9.20
N TYR A 234 -10.44 26.44 8.69
CA TYR A 234 -9.82 25.39 9.49
C TYR A 234 -8.55 25.87 10.19
N LEU A 235 -7.65 26.56 9.50
CA LEU A 235 -6.40 27.07 10.06
C LEU A 235 -6.65 28.03 11.24
N LYS A 236 -7.74 28.78 11.27
CA LYS A 236 -8.12 29.66 12.39
C LYS A 236 -8.49 28.90 13.67
N VAL A 237 -9.00 27.69 13.56
CA VAL A 237 -9.44 26.86 14.70
C VAL A 237 -8.53 25.67 14.97
N ARG A 238 -7.54 25.47 14.12
CA ARG A 238 -6.56 24.39 14.24
C ARG A 238 -5.72 24.57 15.49
N LYS A 239 -5.55 23.52 16.27
CA LYS A 239 -4.78 23.49 17.50
C LYS A 239 -3.39 22.86 17.30
N GLY A 240 -2.48 23.15 18.22
CA GLY A 240 -1.12 22.58 18.24
C GLY A 240 -0.15 23.25 17.25
N GLU A 241 1.13 22.95 17.44
CA GLU A 241 2.25 23.55 16.69
C GLU A 241 2.81 22.62 15.60
N SER A 242 2.17 21.46 15.36
CA SER A 242 2.59 20.51 14.34
C SER A 242 2.69 21.19 12.97
N GLN A 243 3.71 20.85 12.19
CA GLN A 243 3.84 21.32 10.81
C GLN A 243 2.75 20.75 9.88
N ALA A 244 2.09 19.63 10.28
CA ALA A 244 1.07 18.97 9.48
C ALA A 244 -0.10 19.89 9.20
N LEU A 245 -0.62 19.92 7.98
CA LEU A 245 -1.83 20.67 7.65
C LEU A 245 -3.01 20.16 8.48
N PHE A 246 -3.27 18.87 8.48
CA PHE A 246 -4.34 18.26 9.27
C PHE A 246 -3.78 17.52 10.48
N VAL A 247 -4.38 17.83 11.64
CA VAL A 247 -3.99 17.26 12.93
C VAL A 247 -5.12 16.48 13.58
N SER A 248 -4.78 15.61 14.54
CA SER A 248 -5.74 14.90 15.38
C SER A 248 -6.61 15.86 16.20
N ASP A 249 -7.73 15.36 16.74
CA ASP A 249 -8.63 16.18 17.59
C ASP A 249 -8.18 16.19 19.06
N ARG A 250 -7.19 15.38 19.42
CA ARG A 250 -6.70 15.21 20.79
C ARG A 250 -5.26 15.70 20.90
N SER A 251 -4.92 16.27 22.06
CA SER A 251 -3.54 16.58 22.39
C SER A 251 -2.67 15.31 22.28
N PRO A 252 -1.43 15.42 21.77
CA PRO A 252 -0.70 16.65 21.43
C PRO A 252 -0.96 17.23 20.02
N TYR A 253 -2.08 16.91 19.38
CA TYR A 253 -2.49 17.38 18.02
C TYR A 253 -1.49 17.02 16.93
N GLU A 254 -1.08 15.76 16.94
CA GLU A 254 -0.18 15.21 15.93
C GLU A 254 -0.84 15.10 14.54
N ARG A 255 -0.03 14.81 13.54
CA ARG A 255 -0.47 14.56 12.18
C ARG A 255 -1.62 13.55 12.14
N ILE A 256 -2.66 13.86 11.39
CA ILE A 256 -3.82 12.97 11.20
C ILE A 256 -3.41 11.64 10.57
N HIS A 257 -4.03 10.54 11.00
CA HIS A 257 -3.82 9.21 10.40
C HIS A 257 -4.70 8.99 9.17
N LYS A 258 -4.23 8.10 8.26
CA LYS A 258 -5.00 7.70 7.07
C LYS A 258 -6.41 7.21 7.41
N ALA A 259 -6.53 6.37 8.46
CA ALA A 259 -7.81 5.85 8.92
C ALA A 259 -8.80 6.96 9.33
N SER A 260 -8.29 8.03 9.96
CA SER A 260 -9.14 9.17 10.37
C SER A 260 -9.66 9.96 9.15
N VAL A 261 -8.83 10.17 8.13
CA VAL A 261 -9.27 10.83 6.88
C VAL A 261 -10.31 9.97 6.16
N GLU A 262 -10.10 8.66 6.07
CA GLU A 262 -11.07 7.73 5.48
C GLU A 262 -12.39 7.69 6.27
N MET A 263 -12.31 7.77 7.60
CA MET A 263 -13.50 7.83 8.45
C MET A 263 -14.27 9.14 8.24
N ILE A 264 -13.59 10.27 8.12
CA ILE A 264 -14.21 11.57 7.78
C ILE A 264 -14.90 11.46 6.43
N ALA A 265 -14.24 10.95 5.41
CA ALA A 265 -14.80 10.79 4.06
C ALA A 265 -16.10 9.97 4.07
N LYS A 266 -16.14 8.86 4.82
CA LYS A 266 -17.34 8.03 4.98
C LYS A 266 -18.43 8.75 5.76
N ARG A 267 -18.07 9.41 6.86
CA ARG A 267 -19.04 10.07 7.76
C ARG A 267 -19.78 11.22 7.10
N ILE A 268 -19.10 12.08 6.34
CA ILE A 268 -19.75 13.21 5.65
C ILE A 268 -20.74 12.74 4.59
N ALA A 269 -20.46 11.65 3.88
CA ALA A 269 -21.40 11.08 2.91
C ALA A 269 -22.58 10.37 3.60
N ALA A 270 -22.33 9.66 4.70
CA ALA A 270 -23.38 8.98 5.45
C ALA A 270 -24.41 9.96 6.04
N ARG A 271 -24.00 11.19 6.42
CA ARG A 271 -24.90 12.24 6.92
C ARG A 271 -26.01 12.61 5.93
N VAL A 272 -25.74 12.50 4.64
CA VAL A 272 -26.71 12.81 3.59
C VAL A 272 -27.30 11.54 2.95
N GLY A 273 -27.19 10.41 3.66
CA GLY A 273 -27.83 9.15 3.26
C GLY A 273 -27.16 8.42 2.09
N ILE A 274 -25.92 8.75 1.71
CA ILE A 274 -25.21 8.05 0.63
C ILE A 274 -24.71 6.70 1.15
N THR A 275 -25.44 5.63 0.85
CA THR A 275 -25.13 4.25 1.28
C THR A 275 -24.86 3.30 0.12
N ARG A 276 -25.21 3.70 -1.12
CA ARG A 276 -25.07 2.87 -2.34
C ARG A 276 -23.63 2.53 -2.68
N ILE A 277 -22.66 3.31 -2.20
CA ILE A 277 -21.22 3.11 -2.41
C ILE A 277 -20.46 3.33 -1.11
N SER A 278 -19.34 2.64 -0.98
CA SER A 278 -18.40 2.92 0.12
C SER A 278 -17.58 4.17 -0.19
N THR A 279 -17.96 5.30 0.38
CA THR A 279 -17.40 6.63 0.12
C THR A 279 -16.03 6.82 0.79
N THR A 280 -15.02 6.17 0.24
CA THR A 280 -13.61 6.36 0.61
C THR A 280 -13.01 7.59 -0.08
N VAL A 281 -11.86 8.05 0.36
CA VAL A 281 -11.09 9.13 -0.32
C VAL A 281 -10.92 8.83 -1.83
N HIS A 282 -10.80 7.55 -2.19
CA HIS A 282 -10.68 7.16 -3.60
C HIS A 282 -11.95 7.45 -4.42
N VAL A 283 -13.14 7.39 -3.82
CA VAL A 283 -14.41 7.76 -4.48
C VAL A 283 -14.43 9.26 -4.78
N TYR A 284 -14.04 10.10 -3.81
CA TYR A 284 -13.94 11.57 -4.02
C TYR A 284 -12.92 11.90 -5.11
N ARG A 285 -11.77 11.23 -5.11
CA ARG A 285 -10.77 11.37 -6.18
C ARG A 285 -11.35 10.99 -7.54
N LYS A 286 -12.11 9.89 -7.61
CA LYS A 286 -12.77 9.48 -8.85
C LYS A 286 -13.80 10.52 -9.30
N THR A 287 -14.61 11.03 -8.38
CA THR A 287 -15.58 12.10 -8.63
C THR A 287 -14.89 13.35 -9.20
N PHE A 288 -13.78 13.79 -8.57
CA PHE A 288 -12.97 14.90 -9.08
C PHE A 288 -12.51 14.65 -10.53
N VAL A 289 -11.92 13.51 -10.81
CA VAL A 289 -11.39 13.20 -12.15
C VAL A 289 -12.51 13.11 -13.19
N THR A 290 -13.63 12.46 -12.85
CA THR A 290 -14.80 12.33 -13.75
C THR A 290 -15.43 13.69 -14.04
N SER A 291 -15.68 14.50 -13.00
CA SER A 291 -16.24 15.84 -13.16
C SER A 291 -15.33 16.76 -13.97
N LEU A 292 -14.01 16.71 -13.71
CA LEU A 292 -13.04 17.50 -14.46
C LEU A 292 -12.97 17.09 -15.93
N TYR A 293 -12.99 15.76 -16.21
CA TYR A 293 -13.00 15.24 -17.57
C TYR A 293 -14.28 15.65 -18.32
N ARG A 294 -15.45 15.50 -17.71
CA ARG A 294 -16.74 15.93 -18.31
C ARG A 294 -16.72 17.40 -18.74
N LYS A 295 -16.11 18.26 -17.90
CA LYS A 295 -16.02 19.70 -18.17
C LYS A 295 -14.97 20.09 -19.22
N THR A 296 -13.85 19.38 -19.25
CA THR A 296 -12.70 19.80 -20.08
C THR A 296 -12.49 18.95 -21.32
N LYS A 297 -13.01 17.73 -21.35
CA LYS A 297 -12.78 16.68 -22.37
C LYS A 297 -11.29 16.45 -22.67
N ASN A 298 -10.39 16.90 -21.78
CA ASN A 298 -8.94 16.81 -21.93
C ASN A 298 -8.34 15.80 -20.97
N ILE A 299 -8.21 14.54 -21.41
CA ILE A 299 -7.70 13.42 -20.60
C ILE A 299 -6.24 13.64 -20.13
N LEU A 300 -5.40 14.28 -20.92
CA LEU A 300 -4.00 14.54 -20.58
C LEU A 300 -3.89 15.55 -19.44
N MET A 301 -4.68 16.63 -19.50
CA MET A 301 -4.75 17.64 -18.45
C MET A 301 -5.26 17.02 -17.14
N VAL A 302 -6.34 16.24 -17.22
CA VAL A 302 -6.93 15.56 -16.07
C VAL A 302 -5.94 14.59 -15.43
N SER A 303 -5.24 13.78 -16.24
CA SER A 303 -4.21 12.84 -15.78
C SER A 303 -3.08 13.56 -15.04
N LYS A 304 -2.60 14.68 -15.58
CA LYS A 304 -1.55 15.53 -14.98
C LYS A 304 -2.01 16.11 -13.64
N LEU A 305 -3.19 16.70 -13.57
CA LEU A 305 -3.75 17.27 -12.33
C LEU A 305 -4.01 16.21 -11.26
N ALA A 306 -4.51 15.05 -11.67
CA ALA A 306 -4.70 13.93 -10.76
C ALA A 306 -3.39 13.28 -10.29
N GLY A 307 -2.28 13.48 -10.99
CA GLY A 307 -0.98 12.85 -10.70
C GLY A 307 -1.03 11.33 -10.98
N HIS A 308 -1.57 10.94 -12.14
CA HIS A 308 -1.47 9.58 -12.63
C HIS A 308 -0.13 9.38 -13.33
N SER A 309 0.64 8.37 -12.90
CA SER A 309 1.93 8.04 -13.53
C SER A 309 1.80 7.44 -14.93
N GLN A 310 0.61 6.91 -15.25
CA GLN A 310 0.27 6.38 -16.56
C GLN A 310 -1.11 6.88 -16.96
N THR A 311 -1.21 7.47 -18.16
CA THR A 311 -2.47 7.91 -18.80
C THR A 311 -3.45 6.78 -19.02
N ASP A 312 -2.95 5.55 -19.24
CA ASP A 312 -3.76 4.33 -19.39
C ASP A 312 -4.69 4.07 -18.21
N THR A 313 -4.28 4.47 -16.98
CA THR A 313 -5.15 4.32 -15.81
C THR A 313 -6.34 5.28 -15.89
N THR A 314 -6.15 6.48 -16.41
CA THR A 314 -7.21 7.47 -16.60
C THR A 314 -8.11 7.04 -17.77
N VAL A 315 -7.52 6.62 -18.88
CA VAL A 315 -8.22 6.15 -20.09
C VAL A 315 -9.11 4.93 -19.75
N LYS A 316 -8.56 3.90 -19.13
CA LYS A 316 -9.31 2.66 -18.76
C LYS A 316 -10.50 2.88 -17.85
N TYR A 317 -10.47 3.89 -17.00
CA TYR A 317 -11.53 4.11 -16.00
C TYR A 317 -12.60 5.12 -16.43
N TYR A 318 -12.33 5.97 -17.41
CA TYR A 318 -13.17 7.13 -17.72
C TYR A 318 -13.66 7.20 -19.15
N LEU A 319 -13.00 6.52 -20.12
CA LEU A 319 -13.42 6.49 -21.51
C LEU A 319 -14.37 5.34 -21.88
N ILE A 320 -14.52 4.33 -20.98
CA ILE A 320 -15.20 3.08 -21.37
C ILE A 320 -16.75 3.19 -21.33
N ASP A 321 -17.32 4.24 -20.74
CA ASP A 321 -18.74 4.19 -20.35
C ASP A 321 -19.55 5.49 -20.50
N ASP A 322 -19.15 6.41 -21.31
CA ASP A 322 -20.02 7.56 -21.59
C ASP A 322 -20.69 7.39 -22.95
N LEU A 323 -21.78 6.59 -22.97
CA LEU A 323 -22.64 6.45 -24.17
C LEU A 323 -23.16 7.82 -24.61
N ASP A 324 -23.42 8.74 -23.67
CA ASP A 324 -23.83 10.11 -23.95
C ASP A 324 -22.70 10.90 -24.62
N ASP A 325 -21.45 10.70 -24.18
CA ASP A 325 -20.27 11.30 -24.83
C ASP A 325 -19.99 10.70 -26.20
N MET A 326 -20.18 9.40 -26.36
CA MET A 326 -20.06 8.73 -27.68
C MET A 326 -21.14 9.24 -28.64
N GLN A 327 -22.38 9.35 -28.18
CA GLN A 327 -23.49 9.87 -28.99
C GLN A 327 -23.28 11.35 -29.34
N HIS A 328 -22.83 12.15 -28.37
CA HIS A 328 -22.53 13.56 -28.61
C HIS A 328 -21.38 13.73 -29.61
N THR A 329 -20.29 12.97 -29.45
CA THR A 329 -19.13 13.00 -30.35
C THR A 329 -19.54 12.49 -31.75
N TYR A 330 -20.34 11.45 -31.83
CA TYR A 330 -20.88 10.92 -33.08
C TYR A 330 -21.74 11.97 -33.80
N ASN A 331 -22.63 12.65 -33.10
CA ASN A 331 -23.48 13.69 -33.64
C ASN A 331 -22.67 14.91 -34.13
N LEU A 332 -21.60 15.30 -33.38
CA LEU A 332 -20.70 16.38 -33.84
C LEU A 332 -19.87 16.03 -35.08
N ALA A 333 -19.57 14.74 -35.27
CA ALA A 333 -18.79 14.30 -36.42
C ALA A 333 -19.64 14.05 -37.68
N ASN A 334 -20.95 13.86 -37.52
CA ASN A 334 -21.86 13.46 -38.63
C ASN A 334 -23.06 14.41 -38.80
N GLY A 335 -23.15 15.49 -38.07
CA GLY A 335 -24.13 16.58 -38.21
C GLY A 335 -23.46 17.85 -38.63
#